data_96b33daf9f2b570330703ba05e095024
#
_entry.id   96b33daf9f2b570330703ba05e095024
#
_cell.length_a   1.000
_cell.length_b   1.000
_cell.length_c   1.000
_cell.angle_alpha   90.00
_cell.angle_beta   90.00
_cell.angle_gamma   90.00
#
_symmetry.space_group_name_H-M   'P 1'
#
loop_
_entity.id
_entity.type
_entity.pdbx_description
1 polymer ?
#
loop_
_entity_poly.entity_id
_entity_poly.type
_entity_poly.pdbx_seq_one_letter_code
_entity_poly.pdbx_strand_id
1 'polypeptide(L)'
;AAVSTGQLVNRGFLNGPVCPIYGFGMIIVLFLLTPLQHSLLLLYIGGVILPSTLELAGGWALYKLYHTRWWDYSDYPFNIGGYICLEFSLLWGVGTLIVMKMVHPVIAGLIEMIPPLVGLILMILLYAVYAADTVATAFAASDLARDLDALEKVADSMHAVSDAMTELLGTNAMAVDQKMDESRLQFKLAAAEARNSASSLSARDAANVMRAKADEAMEAAKKASQDAKLNAEEAANAVKLAAKGTAERTAELLRLEQLAEELQVRSEEFRARTQKATPHFGKRRMLRAFPKMKHGEHSRSLDSLREQLKRK
;
A
#
# COMPACT_ATOMS: atom_id res chain seq x y z
N ALA A 1 6.81 0.55 -18.87
CA ALA A 1 7.63 0.08 -17.74
C ALA A 1 9.10 0.02 -18.11
N ALA A 2 9.52 -0.69 -19.16
CA ALA A 2 10.90 -0.73 -19.58
C ALA A 2 11.50 0.66 -19.84
N VAL A 3 10.72 1.56 -20.41
CA VAL A 3 11.11 2.95 -20.69
C VAL A 3 11.28 3.79 -19.41
N SER A 4 10.47 3.53 -18.37
CA SER A 4 10.50 4.32 -17.13
C SER A 4 11.39 3.74 -16.03
N THR A 5 11.65 2.42 -16.04
CA THR A 5 12.43 1.73 -14.98
C THR A 5 13.73 1.13 -15.48
N GLY A 6 13.99 1.11 -16.80
CA GLY A 6 15.16 0.46 -17.42
C GLY A 6 15.17 -1.06 -17.27
N GLN A 7 14.16 -1.67 -16.68
CA GLN A 7 14.10 -3.12 -16.42
C GLN A 7 12.86 -3.74 -17.04
N LEU A 8 13.01 -4.92 -17.62
CA LEU A 8 11.89 -5.75 -18.06
C LEU A 8 11.25 -6.40 -16.84
N VAL A 9 10.08 -5.91 -16.45
CA VAL A 9 9.29 -6.46 -15.35
C VAL A 9 8.08 -7.20 -15.94
N ASN A 10 7.93 -8.49 -15.58
CA ASN A 10 6.72 -9.22 -15.90
C ASN A 10 5.54 -8.63 -15.10
N ARG A 11 4.61 -7.97 -15.79
CA ARG A 11 3.39 -7.38 -15.21
C ARG A 11 2.19 -8.31 -15.25
N GLY A 12 2.35 -9.53 -15.74
CA GLY A 12 1.31 -10.55 -15.70
C GLY A 12 1.02 -10.99 -14.26
N PHE A 13 -0.21 -11.48 -14.03
CA PHE A 13 -0.58 -12.08 -12.74
C PHE A 13 0.28 -13.32 -12.46
N LEU A 14 0.50 -14.17 -13.45
CA LEU A 14 1.31 -15.39 -13.34
C LEU A 14 2.82 -15.13 -13.28
N ASN A 15 3.58 -16.09 -12.75
CA ASN A 15 5.05 -16.02 -12.73
C ASN A 15 5.65 -16.13 -14.14
N GLY A 16 5.07 -16.94 -15.00
CA GLY A 16 5.44 -17.06 -16.40
C GLY A 16 4.97 -15.86 -17.25
N PRO A 17 5.28 -15.88 -18.54
CA PRO A 17 4.96 -14.80 -19.47
C PRO A 17 3.48 -14.74 -19.88
N VAL A 18 2.68 -15.71 -19.45
CA VAL A 18 1.27 -15.83 -19.81
C VAL A 18 0.41 -14.96 -18.90
N CYS A 19 -0.53 -14.23 -19.48
CA CYS A 19 -1.48 -13.40 -18.76
C CYS A 19 -2.92 -13.97 -18.96
N PRO A 20 -3.53 -14.59 -17.92
CA PRO A 20 -4.83 -15.25 -18.02
C PRO A 20 -5.93 -14.37 -18.60
N ILE A 21 -6.03 -13.14 -18.09
CA ILE A 21 -7.08 -12.22 -18.49
C ILE A 21 -7.04 -11.92 -20.00
N TYR A 22 -5.83 -11.79 -20.58
CA TYR A 22 -5.68 -11.57 -22.00
C TYR A 22 -5.97 -12.82 -22.81
N GLY A 23 -5.59 -13.99 -22.33
CA GLY A 23 -5.89 -15.27 -22.99
C GLY A 23 -7.39 -15.54 -23.07
N PHE A 24 -8.09 -15.51 -21.94
CA PHE A 24 -9.54 -15.66 -21.89
C PHE A 24 -10.25 -14.52 -22.62
N GLY A 25 -9.77 -13.29 -22.43
CA GLY A 25 -10.28 -12.11 -23.14
C GLY A 25 -10.19 -12.27 -24.64
N MET A 26 -9.07 -12.78 -25.16
CA MET A 26 -8.88 -13.01 -26.59
C MET A 26 -9.83 -14.08 -27.16
N ILE A 27 -10.05 -15.18 -26.43
CA ILE A 27 -11.02 -16.20 -26.83
C ILE A 27 -12.42 -15.59 -26.94
N ILE A 28 -12.84 -14.79 -25.95
CA ILE A 28 -14.15 -14.13 -25.92
C ILE A 28 -14.25 -13.10 -27.05
N VAL A 29 -13.19 -12.30 -27.26
CA VAL A 29 -13.11 -11.33 -28.36
C VAL A 29 -13.25 -12.01 -29.71
N LEU A 30 -12.50 -13.09 -29.95
CA LEU A 30 -12.59 -13.85 -31.19
C LEU A 30 -13.99 -14.41 -31.39
N PHE A 31 -14.55 -15.05 -30.36
CA PHE A 31 -15.88 -15.68 -30.48
C PHE A 31 -16.99 -14.66 -30.75
N LEU A 32 -17.01 -13.53 -30.04
CA LEU A 32 -18.09 -12.56 -30.14
C LEU A 32 -17.89 -11.54 -31.26
N LEU A 33 -16.64 -11.19 -31.62
CA LEU A 33 -16.39 -10.12 -32.59
C LEU A 33 -16.05 -10.64 -34.00
N THR A 34 -15.79 -11.95 -34.19
CA THR A 34 -15.59 -12.53 -35.54
C THR A 34 -16.76 -12.24 -36.48
N PRO A 35 -18.05 -12.35 -36.07
CA PRO A 35 -19.17 -12.00 -36.93
C PRO A 35 -19.16 -10.52 -37.35
N LEU A 36 -18.56 -9.63 -36.58
CA LEU A 36 -18.51 -8.19 -36.81
C LEU A 36 -17.28 -7.76 -37.61
N GLN A 37 -16.40 -8.67 -37.97
CA GLN A 37 -15.12 -8.36 -38.62
C GLN A 37 -15.26 -7.66 -39.99
N HIS A 38 -16.43 -7.70 -40.65
CA HIS A 38 -16.71 -7.03 -41.93
C HIS A 38 -16.89 -5.52 -41.76
N SER A 39 -17.24 -5.04 -40.55
CA SER A 39 -17.39 -3.62 -40.25
C SER A 39 -16.33 -3.16 -39.29
N LEU A 40 -15.40 -2.30 -39.73
CA LEU A 40 -14.36 -1.76 -38.86
C LEU A 40 -14.93 -0.97 -37.69
N LEU A 41 -16.06 -0.26 -37.91
CA LEU A 41 -16.71 0.54 -36.87
C LEU A 41 -17.30 -0.37 -35.77
N LEU A 42 -18.04 -1.41 -36.14
CA LEU A 42 -18.65 -2.34 -35.20
C LEU A 42 -17.56 -3.14 -34.45
N LEU A 43 -16.50 -3.53 -35.16
CA LEU A 43 -15.35 -4.20 -34.57
C LEU A 43 -14.64 -3.30 -33.55
N TYR A 44 -14.47 -2.00 -33.89
CA TYR A 44 -13.90 -1.03 -32.96
C TYR A 44 -14.75 -0.84 -31.71
N ILE A 45 -16.05 -0.59 -31.87
CA ILE A 45 -17.00 -0.42 -30.77
C ILE A 45 -17.03 -1.66 -29.87
N GLY A 46 -17.11 -2.84 -30.47
CA GLY A 46 -17.03 -4.12 -29.74
C GLY A 46 -15.71 -4.29 -28.99
N GLY A 47 -14.61 -3.85 -29.63
CA GLY A 47 -13.27 -3.84 -29.03
C GLY A 47 -13.08 -2.83 -27.89
N VAL A 48 -13.87 -1.75 -27.86
CA VAL A 48 -13.93 -0.84 -26.70
C VAL A 48 -14.72 -1.46 -25.57
N ILE A 49 -15.90 -1.96 -25.83
CA ILE A 49 -16.86 -2.41 -24.81
C ILE A 49 -16.41 -3.73 -24.17
N LEU A 50 -16.09 -4.73 -25.00
CA LEU A 50 -15.87 -6.09 -24.52
C LEU A 50 -14.61 -6.23 -23.63
N PRO A 51 -13.40 -5.80 -24.04
CA PRO A 51 -12.23 -5.84 -23.17
C PRO A 51 -12.39 -4.99 -21.92
N SER A 52 -13.04 -3.82 -22.00
CA SER A 52 -13.28 -2.97 -20.82
C SER A 52 -14.21 -3.65 -19.83
N THR A 53 -15.24 -4.36 -20.30
CA THR A 53 -16.12 -5.14 -19.42
C THR A 53 -15.36 -6.28 -18.75
N LEU A 54 -14.48 -6.96 -19.48
CA LEU A 54 -13.64 -8.04 -18.93
C LEU A 54 -12.62 -7.49 -17.90
N GLU A 55 -12.03 -6.34 -18.17
CA GLU A 55 -11.10 -5.68 -17.25
C GLU A 55 -11.83 -5.24 -15.96
N LEU A 56 -13.02 -4.68 -16.07
CA LEU A 56 -13.87 -4.32 -14.93
C LEU A 56 -14.24 -5.55 -14.09
N ALA A 57 -14.75 -6.60 -14.74
CA ALA A 57 -15.15 -7.84 -14.07
C ALA A 57 -13.95 -8.55 -13.41
N GLY A 58 -12.81 -8.63 -14.11
CA GLY A 58 -11.58 -9.23 -13.61
C GLY A 58 -11.00 -8.45 -12.42
N GLY A 59 -10.96 -7.12 -12.51
CA GLY A 59 -10.50 -6.26 -11.43
C GLY A 59 -11.38 -6.36 -10.18
N TRP A 60 -12.70 -6.37 -10.36
CA TRP A 60 -13.66 -6.55 -9.27
C TRP A 60 -13.53 -7.95 -8.63
N ALA A 61 -13.40 -9.00 -9.43
CA ALA A 61 -13.26 -10.37 -8.93
C ALA A 61 -11.96 -10.54 -8.12
N LEU A 62 -10.85 -10.03 -8.62
CA LEU A 62 -9.56 -10.05 -7.91
C LEU A 62 -9.62 -9.27 -6.59
N TYR A 63 -10.30 -8.12 -6.58
CA TYR A 63 -10.51 -7.37 -5.36
C TYR A 63 -11.34 -8.15 -4.35
N LYS A 64 -12.43 -8.81 -4.80
CA LYS A 64 -13.29 -9.61 -3.92
C LYS A 64 -12.58 -10.85 -3.34
N LEU A 65 -11.64 -11.44 -4.10
CA LEU A 65 -10.89 -12.61 -3.67
C LEU A 65 -9.71 -12.28 -2.75
N TYR A 66 -9.00 -11.19 -3.03
CA TYR A 66 -7.72 -10.89 -2.37
C TYR A 66 -7.73 -9.59 -1.57
N HIS A 67 -8.88 -8.87 -1.50
CA HIS A 67 -9.01 -7.54 -0.90
C HIS A 67 -7.94 -6.55 -1.37
N THR A 68 -7.37 -6.80 -2.54
CA THR A 68 -6.23 -6.09 -3.11
C THR A 68 -6.53 -5.62 -4.51
N ARG A 69 -6.35 -4.31 -4.78
CA ARG A 69 -6.41 -3.74 -6.12
C ARG A 69 -5.05 -3.86 -6.79
N TRP A 70 -4.99 -4.59 -7.89
CA TRP A 70 -3.74 -4.83 -8.65
C TRP A 70 -3.34 -3.66 -9.53
N TRP A 71 -4.32 -2.87 -9.98
CA TRP A 71 -4.16 -1.60 -10.69
C TRP A 71 -5.20 -0.60 -10.20
N ASP A 72 -4.94 0.68 -10.44
CA ASP A 72 -5.84 1.75 -10.04
C ASP A 72 -5.79 2.89 -11.06
N TYR A 73 -6.94 3.16 -11.68
CA TYR A 73 -7.15 4.25 -12.62
C TYR A 73 -7.95 5.41 -12.00
N SER A 74 -8.04 5.50 -10.68
CA SER A 74 -8.81 6.56 -10.00
C SER A 74 -8.33 7.97 -10.36
N ASP A 75 -7.05 8.11 -10.71
CA ASP A 75 -6.45 9.39 -11.11
C ASP A 75 -6.78 9.79 -12.57
N TYR A 76 -7.41 8.89 -13.36
CA TYR A 76 -7.73 9.13 -14.76
C TYR A 76 -9.17 9.64 -14.93
N PRO A 77 -9.43 10.58 -15.87
CA PRO A 77 -10.77 11.06 -16.12
C PRO A 77 -11.68 9.95 -16.66
N PHE A 78 -12.97 10.05 -16.35
CA PHE A 78 -14.01 9.09 -16.76
C PHE A 78 -13.68 7.65 -16.37
N ASN A 79 -13.10 7.45 -15.17
CA ASN A 79 -12.91 6.11 -14.62
C ASN A 79 -14.19 5.57 -13.96
N ILE A 80 -14.32 4.24 -13.93
CA ILE A 80 -15.40 3.54 -13.21
C ILE A 80 -14.78 2.78 -12.04
N GLY A 81 -14.93 3.35 -10.84
CA GLY A 81 -14.43 2.75 -9.61
C GLY A 81 -12.90 2.48 -9.59
N GLY A 82 -12.12 3.15 -10.46
CA GLY A 82 -10.69 2.92 -10.59
C GLY A 82 -10.31 1.62 -11.31
N TYR A 83 -11.28 0.83 -11.78
CA TYR A 83 -10.99 -0.44 -12.49
C TYR A 83 -10.73 -0.25 -13.98
N ILE A 84 -11.47 0.68 -14.63
CA ILE A 84 -11.33 1.03 -16.03
C ILE A 84 -11.38 2.55 -16.20
N CYS A 85 -10.87 3.09 -17.32
CA CYS A 85 -11.05 4.49 -17.69
C CYS A 85 -11.22 4.62 -19.20
N LEU A 86 -11.81 5.74 -19.65
CA LEU A 86 -12.17 5.96 -21.04
C LEU A 86 -10.96 5.88 -21.98
N GLU A 87 -9.82 6.45 -21.59
CA GLU A 87 -8.60 6.48 -22.41
C GLU A 87 -8.14 5.06 -22.77
N PHE A 88 -8.00 4.18 -21.76
CA PHE A 88 -7.58 2.80 -22.01
C PHE A 88 -8.66 1.98 -22.70
N SER A 89 -9.94 2.27 -22.47
CA SER A 89 -11.04 1.62 -23.18
C SER A 89 -11.00 1.91 -24.69
N LEU A 90 -10.72 3.15 -25.07
CA LEU A 90 -10.54 3.52 -26.47
C LEU A 90 -9.30 2.85 -27.10
N LEU A 91 -8.21 2.75 -26.35
CA LEU A 91 -7.01 2.02 -26.78
C LEU A 91 -7.28 0.53 -26.98
N TRP A 92 -8.13 -0.09 -26.15
CA TRP A 92 -8.57 -1.48 -26.35
C TRP A 92 -9.27 -1.66 -27.70
N GLY A 93 -10.09 -0.67 -28.12
CA GLY A 93 -10.71 -0.67 -29.45
C GLY A 93 -9.68 -0.74 -30.57
N VAL A 94 -8.67 0.13 -30.53
CA VAL A 94 -7.56 0.13 -31.51
C VAL A 94 -6.79 -1.18 -31.47
N GLY A 95 -6.43 -1.65 -30.26
CA GLY A 95 -5.74 -2.91 -30.06
C GLY A 95 -6.50 -4.09 -30.65
N THR A 96 -7.81 -4.13 -30.45
CA THR A 96 -8.69 -5.17 -31.02
C THR A 96 -8.66 -5.16 -32.55
N LEU A 97 -8.73 -3.99 -33.18
CA LEU A 97 -8.60 -3.89 -34.64
C LEU A 97 -7.28 -4.48 -35.15
N ILE A 98 -6.16 -4.08 -34.53
CA ILE A 98 -4.83 -4.58 -34.91
C ILE A 98 -4.76 -6.11 -34.72
N VAL A 99 -5.20 -6.57 -33.59
CA VAL A 99 -5.15 -8.03 -33.28
C VAL A 99 -6.03 -8.83 -34.23
N MET A 100 -7.27 -8.44 -34.43
CA MET A 100 -8.22 -9.19 -35.27
C MET A 100 -7.87 -9.17 -36.74
N LYS A 101 -7.31 -8.07 -37.24
CA LYS A 101 -7.03 -7.89 -38.68
C LYS A 101 -5.61 -8.26 -39.09
N MET A 102 -4.64 -8.15 -38.19
CA MET A 102 -3.24 -8.35 -38.52
C MET A 102 -2.61 -9.50 -37.75
N VAL A 103 -2.72 -9.50 -36.42
CA VAL A 103 -1.98 -10.46 -35.59
C VAL A 103 -2.62 -11.85 -35.62
N HIS A 104 -3.92 -11.92 -35.40
CA HIS A 104 -4.63 -13.19 -35.32
C HIS A 104 -4.57 -14.02 -36.61
N PRO A 105 -4.76 -13.46 -37.84
CA PRO A 105 -4.62 -14.23 -39.07
C PRO A 105 -3.23 -14.83 -39.25
N VAL A 106 -2.19 -14.09 -38.88
CA VAL A 106 -0.80 -14.58 -38.97
C VAL A 106 -0.57 -15.75 -38.00
N ILE A 107 -1.03 -15.59 -36.74
CA ILE A 107 -0.89 -16.64 -35.71
C ILE A 107 -1.70 -17.88 -36.12
N ALA A 108 -2.92 -17.71 -36.60
CA ALA A 108 -3.77 -18.81 -37.06
C ALA A 108 -3.08 -19.61 -38.18
N GLY A 109 -2.56 -18.91 -39.18
CA GLY A 109 -1.82 -19.54 -40.27
C GLY A 109 -0.56 -20.31 -39.80
N LEU A 110 0.15 -19.78 -38.81
CA LEU A 110 1.29 -20.49 -38.23
C LEU A 110 0.86 -21.75 -37.45
N ILE A 111 -0.25 -21.68 -36.74
CA ILE A 111 -0.80 -22.84 -36.00
C ILE A 111 -1.27 -23.92 -36.97
N GLU A 112 -1.89 -23.58 -38.09
CA GLU A 112 -2.33 -24.53 -39.10
C GLU A 112 -1.16 -25.31 -39.73
N MET A 113 0.06 -24.81 -39.70
CA MET A 113 1.25 -25.51 -40.17
C MET A 113 1.72 -26.62 -39.19
N ILE A 114 1.22 -26.64 -37.95
CA ILE A 114 1.61 -27.62 -36.95
C ILE A 114 0.83 -28.91 -37.15
N PRO A 115 1.52 -30.07 -37.28
CA PRO A 115 0.82 -31.35 -37.37
C PRO A 115 -0.11 -31.58 -36.17
N PRO A 116 -1.34 -32.05 -36.34
CA PRO A 116 -2.35 -32.12 -35.27
C PRO A 116 -1.88 -32.85 -34.01
N LEU A 117 -1.15 -33.96 -34.17
CA LEU A 117 -0.60 -34.73 -33.03
C LEU A 117 0.42 -33.90 -32.24
N VAL A 118 1.33 -33.20 -32.92
CA VAL A 118 2.32 -32.34 -32.28
C VAL A 118 1.63 -31.19 -31.57
N GLY A 119 0.63 -30.58 -32.23
CA GLY A 119 -0.19 -29.53 -31.64
C GLY A 119 -0.90 -29.97 -30.37
N LEU A 120 -1.47 -31.17 -30.37
CA LEU A 120 -2.13 -31.76 -29.19
C LEU A 120 -1.16 -31.97 -28.03
N ILE A 121 0.02 -32.54 -28.28
CA ILE A 121 1.05 -32.77 -27.26
C ILE A 121 1.52 -31.42 -26.67
N LEU A 122 1.82 -30.44 -27.52
CA LEU A 122 2.24 -29.10 -27.10
C LEU A 122 1.13 -28.43 -26.27
N MET A 123 -0.12 -28.52 -26.67
CA MET A 123 -1.26 -27.97 -25.97
C MET A 123 -1.38 -28.55 -24.54
N ILE A 124 -1.31 -29.88 -24.40
CA ILE A 124 -1.39 -30.58 -23.11
C ILE A 124 -0.21 -30.12 -22.21
N LEU A 125 0.99 -30.06 -22.72
CA LEU A 125 2.18 -29.64 -21.99
C LEU A 125 2.04 -28.17 -21.52
N LEU A 126 1.64 -27.27 -22.42
CA LEU A 126 1.45 -25.87 -22.09
C LEU A 126 0.36 -25.65 -21.06
N TYR A 127 -0.78 -26.37 -21.16
CA TYR A 127 -1.83 -26.30 -20.15
C TYR A 127 -1.40 -26.86 -18.79
N ALA A 128 -0.58 -27.91 -18.75
CA ALA A 128 -0.04 -28.43 -17.50
C ALA A 128 0.87 -27.41 -16.79
N VAL A 129 1.79 -26.78 -17.55
CA VAL A 129 2.66 -25.71 -17.03
C VAL A 129 1.85 -24.50 -16.59
N TYR A 130 0.85 -24.09 -17.37
CA TYR A 130 -0.04 -23.00 -17.06
C TYR A 130 -0.85 -23.25 -15.77
N ALA A 131 -1.39 -24.46 -15.59
CA ALA A 131 -2.12 -24.86 -14.39
C ALA A 131 -1.21 -24.83 -13.16
N ALA A 132 0.01 -25.37 -13.26
CA ALA A 132 0.97 -25.37 -12.17
C ALA A 132 1.36 -23.95 -11.76
N ASP A 133 1.61 -23.04 -12.72
CA ASP A 133 1.93 -21.64 -12.46
C ASP A 133 0.74 -20.89 -11.86
N THR A 134 -0.48 -21.17 -12.33
CA THR A 134 -1.72 -20.57 -11.79
C THR A 134 -1.89 -20.93 -10.31
N VAL A 135 -1.71 -22.21 -9.96
CA VAL A 135 -1.80 -22.67 -8.58
C VAL A 135 -0.71 -22.03 -7.71
N ALA A 136 0.54 -22.04 -8.15
CA ALA A 136 1.64 -21.42 -7.42
C ALA A 136 1.44 -19.92 -7.21
N THR A 137 0.93 -19.22 -8.23
CA THR A 137 0.64 -17.78 -8.16
C THR A 137 -0.55 -17.49 -7.23
N ALA A 138 -1.60 -18.30 -7.29
CA ALA A 138 -2.76 -18.15 -6.41
C ALA A 138 -2.38 -18.33 -4.94
N PHE A 139 -1.54 -19.30 -4.60
CA PHE A 139 -0.98 -19.44 -3.25
C PHE A 139 -0.16 -18.22 -2.84
N ALA A 140 0.74 -17.74 -3.69
CA ALA A 140 1.55 -16.57 -3.39
C ALA A 140 0.70 -15.29 -3.19
N ALA A 141 -0.37 -15.12 -3.99
CA ALA A 141 -1.31 -14.01 -3.86
C ALA A 141 -2.12 -14.09 -2.55
N SER A 142 -2.62 -15.28 -2.22
CA SER A 142 -3.36 -15.52 -0.97
C SER A 142 -2.49 -15.27 0.27
N ASP A 143 -1.24 -15.72 0.23
CA ASP A 143 -0.28 -15.48 1.30
C ASP A 143 0.06 -14.00 1.45
N LEU A 144 0.22 -13.29 0.32
CA LEU A 144 0.46 -11.84 0.34
C LEU A 144 -0.76 -11.11 0.94
N ALA A 145 -1.97 -11.47 0.54
CA ALA A 145 -3.19 -10.89 1.07
C ALA A 145 -3.31 -11.10 2.59
N ARG A 146 -3.05 -12.32 3.09
CA ARG A 146 -3.06 -12.61 4.53
C ARG A 146 -2.02 -11.81 5.31
N ASP A 147 -0.82 -11.66 4.76
CA ASP A 147 0.24 -10.87 5.40
C ASP A 147 -0.17 -9.39 5.48
N LEU A 148 -0.80 -8.87 4.41
CA LEU A 148 -1.30 -7.50 4.37
C LEU A 148 -2.45 -7.28 5.35
N ASP A 149 -3.44 -8.17 5.40
CA ASP A 149 -4.55 -8.12 6.37
C ASP A 149 -4.02 -8.15 7.82
N ALA A 150 -3.01 -9.00 8.09
CA ALA A 150 -2.42 -9.10 9.42
C ALA A 150 -1.66 -7.82 9.83
N LEU A 151 -0.98 -7.18 8.87
CA LEU A 151 -0.29 -5.91 9.09
C LEU A 151 -1.28 -4.76 9.26
N GLU A 152 -2.36 -4.74 8.49
CA GLU A 152 -3.39 -3.70 8.57
C GLU A 152 -4.10 -3.71 9.91
N LYS A 153 -4.45 -4.89 10.45
CA LYS A 153 -5.03 -5.02 11.80
C LYS A 153 -4.14 -4.45 12.90
N VAL A 154 -2.82 -4.64 12.79
CA VAL A 154 -1.90 -4.04 13.76
C VAL A 154 -1.79 -2.54 13.57
N ALA A 155 -1.76 -2.06 12.32
CA ALA A 155 -1.74 -0.63 12.01
C ALA A 155 -3.00 0.08 12.54
N ASP A 156 -4.19 -0.48 12.33
CA ASP A 156 -5.45 0.06 12.84
C ASP A 156 -5.46 0.10 14.38
N SER A 157 -4.95 -0.94 15.04
CA SER A 157 -4.83 -0.94 16.48
C SER A 157 -3.86 0.11 17.02
N MET A 158 -2.78 0.40 16.28
CA MET A 158 -1.86 1.51 16.61
C MET A 158 -2.55 2.88 16.45
N HIS A 159 -3.39 3.04 15.42
CA HIS A 159 -4.17 4.27 15.25
C HIS A 159 -5.17 4.48 16.38
N ALA A 160 -5.91 3.45 16.78
CA ALA A 160 -6.86 3.55 17.87
C ALA A 160 -6.18 4.00 19.18
N VAL A 161 -4.98 3.49 19.48
CA VAL A 161 -4.19 3.92 20.64
C VAL A 161 -3.69 5.36 20.48
N SER A 162 -3.23 5.73 19.28
CA SER A 162 -2.78 7.10 18.98
C SER A 162 -3.93 8.12 19.09
N ASP A 163 -5.12 7.77 18.61
CA ASP A 163 -6.31 8.63 18.68
C ASP A 163 -6.76 8.81 20.14
N ALA A 164 -6.79 7.74 20.95
CA ALA A 164 -7.08 7.81 22.37
C ALA A 164 -6.06 8.69 23.12
N MET A 165 -4.80 8.62 22.75
CA MET A 165 -3.75 9.45 23.30
C MET A 165 -3.92 10.92 22.90
N THR A 166 -4.31 11.20 21.66
CA THR A 166 -4.58 12.54 21.15
C THR A 166 -5.82 13.16 21.83
N GLU A 167 -6.87 12.37 22.05
CA GLU A 167 -8.06 12.80 22.76
C GLU A 167 -7.75 13.18 24.22
N LEU A 168 -6.98 12.34 24.92
CA LEU A 168 -6.54 12.64 26.30
C LEU A 168 -5.67 13.89 26.38
N LEU A 169 -4.79 14.12 25.41
CA LEU A 169 -3.95 15.31 25.33
C LEU A 169 -4.80 16.56 24.97
N GLY A 170 -5.80 16.41 24.08
CA GLY A 170 -6.66 17.48 23.63
C GLY A 170 -7.62 17.99 24.71
N THR A 171 -8.16 17.10 25.55
CA THR A 171 -9.05 17.47 26.65
C THR A 171 -8.31 18.23 27.78
N ASN A 172 -7.01 18.00 27.93
CA ASN A 172 -6.19 18.66 28.94
C ASN A 172 -5.54 19.99 28.49
N ALA A 173 -5.66 20.34 27.20
CA ALA A 173 -5.09 21.58 26.64
C ALA A 173 -5.70 22.87 27.20
N MET A 174 -6.76 22.82 28.01
CA MET A 174 -7.39 24.00 28.60
C MET A 174 -6.93 24.34 30.04
N ALA A 175 -6.05 23.59 30.65
CA ALA A 175 -5.54 23.86 32.01
C ALA A 175 -4.08 24.40 31.98
N VAL A 176 -3.92 25.55 32.59
CA VAL A 176 -2.78 26.50 32.50
C VAL A 176 -1.38 25.99 32.93
N ASP A 177 -1.21 24.71 33.36
CA ASP A 177 0.06 24.20 33.91
C ASP A 177 0.85 23.25 32.98
N GLN A 178 0.46 23.19 31.69
CA GLN A 178 0.86 22.17 30.71
C GLN A 178 2.25 22.34 30.07
N LYS A 179 2.91 23.50 30.19
CA LYS A 179 4.12 23.75 29.39
C LYS A 179 5.34 22.90 29.78
N MET A 180 5.42 22.39 30.99
CA MET A 180 6.59 21.59 31.42
C MET A 180 6.43 20.09 31.18
N ASP A 181 5.23 19.55 31.32
CA ASP A 181 4.96 18.12 31.08
C ASP A 181 4.75 17.84 29.59
N GLU A 182 4.17 18.78 28.83
CA GLU A 182 4.05 18.76 27.39
C GLU A 182 5.41 18.71 26.69
N SER A 183 6.40 19.49 27.18
CA SER A 183 7.76 19.44 26.63
C SER A 183 8.48 18.09 26.89
N ARG A 184 8.20 17.44 28.02
CA ARG A 184 8.73 16.08 28.33
C ARG A 184 8.07 15.00 27.48
N LEU A 185 6.77 15.11 27.26
CA LEU A 185 6.02 14.14 26.43
C LEU A 185 6.37 14.32 24.95
N GLN A 186 6.44 15.56 24.45
CA GLN A 186 6.92 15.89 23.11
C GLN A 186 8.38 15.44 22.90
N PHE A 187 9.23 15.53 23.93
CA PHE A 187 10.58 15.02 23.85
C PHE A 187 10.62 13.48 23.75
N LYS A 188 9.75 12.75 24.48
CA LYS A 188 9.64 11.29 24.37
C LYS A 188 9.07 10.86 23.03
N LEU A 189 8.06 11.56 22.50
CA LEU A 189 7.49 11.33 21.16
C LEU A 189 8.50 11.68 20.05
N ALA A 190 9.18 12.83 20.14
CA ALA A 190 10.22 13.21 19.19
C ALA A 190 11.44 12.28 19.25
N ALA A 191 11.77 11.70 20.42
CA ALA A 191 12.81 10.68 20.55
C ALA A 191 12.38 9.34 19.93
N ALA A 192 11.10 8.99 20.00
CA ALA A 192 10.56 7.82 19.34
C ALA A 192 10.50 8.00 17.80
N GLU A 193 10.08 9.19 17.32
CA GLU A 193 10.12 9.56 15.91
C GLU A 193 11.55 9.70 15.38
N ALA A 194 12.47 10.29 16.14
CA ALA A 194 13.88 10.42 15.78
C ALA A 194 14.57 9.05 15.70
N ARG A 195 14.23 8.09 16.58
CA ARG A 195 14.66 6.69 16.45
C ARG A 195 14.12 6.03 15.19
N ASN A 196 12.90 6.37 14.81
CA ASN A 196 12.27 5.85 13.59
C ASN A 196 12.91 6.48 12.32
N SER A 197 13.27 7.76 12.37
CA SER A 197 13.92 8.50 11.29
C SER A 197 15.44 8.25 11.21
N ALA A 198 16.11 7.98 12.34
CA ALA A 198 17.55 7.70 12.40
C ALA A 198 17.95 6.38 11.73
N SER A 199 16.99 5.49 11.45
CA SER A 199 17.24 4.28 10.65
C SER A 199 17.39 4.57 9.14
N SER A 200 17.13 5.80 8.68
CA SER A 200 17.14 6.21 7.26
C SER A 200 18.17 7.27 6.89
N LEU A 201 18.90 7.84 7.87
CA LEU A 201 19.88 8.91 7.65
C LEU A 201 21.30 8.42 7.96
N SER A 202 22.28 8.95 7.22
CA SER A 202 23.69 8.67 7.52
C SER A 202 24.05 9.21 8.91
N ALA A 203 24.99 8.55 9.61
CA ALA A 203 25.38 8.92 10.99
C ALA A 203 25.83 10.38 11.18
N ARG A 204 26.23 11.06 10.09
CA ARG A 204 26.63 12.47 10.09
C ARG A 204 25.44 13.43 10.10
N ASP A 205 24.40 13.12 9.36
CA ASP A 205 23.20 13.97 9.27
C ASP A 205 22.36 13.86 10.54
N ALA A 206 22.32 12.69 11.16
CA ALA A 206 21.67 12.47 12.46
C ALA A 206 22.33 13.26 13.60
N ALA A 207 23.65 13.35 13.61
CA ALA A 207 24.40 14.11 14.62
C ALA A 207 24.17 15.64 14.51
N ASN A 208 24.03 16.16 13.30
CA ASN A 208 23.78 17.60 13.06
C ASN A 208 22.34 17.98 13.44
N VAL A 209 21.36 17.16 13.13
CA VAL A 209 19.95 17.36 13.51
C VAL A 209 19.77 17.25 15.03
N MET A 210 20.48 16.32 15.69
CA MET A 210 20.44 16.18 17.16
C MET A 210 21.06 17.40 17.84
N ARG A 211 22.16 17.98 17.34
CA ARG A 211 22.76 19.19 17.90
C ARG A 211 21.85 20.41 17.77
N ALA A 212 21.27 20.63 16.59
CA ALA A 212 20.36 21.76 16.37
C ALA A 212 19.12 21.68 17.27
N LYS A 213 18.53 20.48 17.45
CA LYS A 213 17.39 20.29 18.37
C LYS A 213 17.77 20.37 19.85
N ALA A 214 18.99 20.01 20.24
CA ALA A 214 19.49 20.17 21.62
C ALA A 214 19.70 21.64 21.99
N ASP A 215 20.21 22.45 21.05
CA ASP A 215 20.40 23.89 21.24
C ASP A 215 19.05 24.63 21.35
N GLU A 216 18.06 24.24 20.53
CA GLU A 216 16.69 24.79 20.58
C GLU A 216 15.96 24.43 21.88
N ALA A 217 16.14 23.19 22.38
CA ALA A 217 15.60 22.75 23.67
C ALA A 217 16.26 23.44 24.87
N MET A 218 17.54 23.78 24.77
CA MET A 218 18.27 24.47 25.81
C MET A 218 17.89 25.97 25.90
N GLU A 219 17.64 26.63 24.78
CA GLU A 219 17.09 27.98 24.72
C GLU A 219 15.67 28.05 25.27
N ALA A 220 14.80 27.06 24.91
CA ALA A 220 13.44 26.96 25.45
C ALA A 220 13.44 26.71 26.96
N ALA A 221 14.35 25.90 27.48
CA ALA A 221 14.50 25.65 28.92
C ALA A 221 15.01 26.87 29.69
N LYS A 222 15.90 27.69 29.10
CA LYS A 222 16.36 28.95 29.69
C LYS A 222 15.22 29.96 29.80
N LYS A 223 14.40 30.09 28.76
CA LYS A 223 13.25 30.99 28.72
C LYS A 223 12.20 30.59 29.74
N ALA A 224 11.88 29.27 29.84
CA ALA A 224 10.96 28.72 30.84
C ALA A 224 11.47 28.93 32.30
N SER A 225 12.80 28.89 32.53
CA SER A 225 13.40 29.15 33.84
C SER A 225 13.34 30.62 34.26
N GLN A 226 13.37 31.55 33.29
CA GLN A 226 13.22 32.99 33.58
C GLN A 226 11.76 33.37 33.87
N ASP A 227 10.79 32.78 33.14
CA ASP A 227 9.36 32.99 33.37
C ASP A 227 8.90 32.40 34.71
N ALA A 228 9.48 31.28 35.15
CA ALA A 228 9.17 30.65 36.45
C ALA A 228 9.61 31.47 37.66
N LYS A 229 10.61 32.36 37.52
CA LYS A 229 11.04 33.24 38.61
C LYS A 229 10.12 34.45 38.83
N LEU A 230 9.34 34.85 37.85
CA LEU A 230 8.39 35.96 37.92
C LEU A 230 7.02 35.59 38.56
N ASN A 231 6.67 34.32 38.60
CA ASN A 231 5.35 33.85 39.01
C ASN A 231 5.32 33.07 40.34
N ALA A 232 6.36 33.18 41.14
CA ALA A 232 6.48 32.44 42.41
C ALA A 232 5.42 32.80 43.49
N GLU A 233 4.87 34.03 43.44
CA GLU A 233 3.81 34.43 44.38
C GLU A 233 2.42 33.96 43.95
N GLU A 234 2.12 33.86 42.64
CA GLU A 234 0.88 33.29 42.13
C GLU A 234 0.85 31.77 42.31
N ALA A 235 2.02 31.09 42.24
CA ALA A 235 2.15 29.65 42.42
C ALA A 235 1.77 29.17 43.84
N ALA A 236 1.96 29.98 44.88
CA ALA A 236 1.60 29.62 46.26
C ALA A 236 0.07 29.56 46.46
N ASN A 237 -0.72 30.36 45.75
CA ASN A 237 -2.16 30.31 45.77
C ASN A 237 -2.72 29.18 44.84
N ALA A 238 -2.04 28.91 43.76
CA ALA A 238 -2.37 27.78 42.87
C ALA A 238 -2.12 26.42 43.51
N VAL A 239 -1.11 26.26 44.38
CA VAL A 239 -0.81 25.02 45.11
C VAL A 239 -1.95 24.58 46.04
N LYS A 240 -2.69 25.53 46.65
CA LYS A 240 -3.87 25.21 47.46
C LYS A 240 -5.07 24.70 46.64
N LEU A 241 -5.21 25.18 45.40
CA LEU A 241 -6.25 24.70 44.46
C LEU A 241 -5.80 23.39 43.77
N ALA A 242 -4.48 23.20 43.57
CA ALA A 242 -3.88 22.03 42.94
C ALA A 242 -3.99 20.76 43.80
N ALA A 243 -4.06 20.87 45.14
CA ALA A 243 -4.17 19.71 46.04
C ALA A 243 -5.45 18.88 45.83
N LYS A 244 -6.49 19.46 45.30
CA LYS A 244 -7.74 18.76 44.96
C LYS A 244 -7.72 18.05 43.59
N GLY A 245 -6.85 18.49 42.69
CA GLY A 245 -6.70 17.94 41.32
C GLY A 245 -5.56 16.90 41.14
N THR A 246 -4.76 16.66 42.18
CA THR A 246 -3.57 15.79 42.06
C THR A 246 -3.90 14.33 41.83
N ALA A 247 -5.00 13.81 42.37
CA ALA A 247 -5.37 12.40 42.21
C ALA A 247 -5.89 12.13 40.76
N GLU A 248 -6.66 13.05 40.21
CA GLU A 248 -7.16 12.94 38.83
C GLU A 248 -6.01 13.10 37.81
N ARG A 249 -5.11 14.06 38.04
CA ARG A 249 -3.93 14.28 37.18
C ARG A 249 -2.96 13.11 37.20
N THR A 250 -2.73 12.47 38.36
CA THR A 250 -1.89 11.27 38.46
C THR A 250 -2.52 10.09 37.70
N ALA A 251 -3.84 9.94 37.77
CA ALA A 251 -4.54 8.89 37.03
C ALA A 251 -4.46 9.10 35.49
N GLU A 252 -4.55 10.34 35.04
CA GLU A 252 -4.41 10.69 33.62
C GLU A 252 -2.98 10.49 33.12
N LEU A 253 -1.97 10.90 33.88
CA LEU A 253 -0.56 10.65 33.53
C LEU A 253 -0.23 9.16 33.47
N LEU A 254 -0.73 8.37 34.42
CA LEU A 254 -0.59 6.90 34.37
C LEU A 254 -1.27 6.30 33.15
N ARG A 255 -2.44 6.82 32.75
CA ARG A 255 -3.14 6.38 31.54
C ARG A 255 -2.39 6.73 30.27
N LEU A 256 -1.78 7.93 30.19
CA LEU A 256 -0.92 8.32 29.07
C LEU A 256 0.34 7.46 28.99
N GLU A 257 0.93 7.13 30.14
CA GLU A 257 2.11 6.26 30.20
C GLU A 257 1.77 4.84 29.74
N GLN A 258 0.62 4.29 30.15
CA GLN A 258 0.11 3.00 29.68
C GLN A 258 -0.16 2.99 28.16
N LEU A 259 -0.79 4.05 27.62
CA LEU A 259 -1.04 4.17 26.19
C LEU A 259 0.27 4.29 25.40
N ALA A 260 1.27 5.02 25.92
CA ALA A 260 2.58 5.13 25.27
C ALA A 260 3.33 3.79 25.25
N GLU A 261 3.24 3.00 26.34
CA GLU A 261 3.82 1.66 26.41
C GLU A 261 3.08 0.70 25.45
N GLU A 262 1.76 0.74 25.40
CA GLU A 262 0.95 -0.04 24.46
C GLU A 262 1.30 0.30 23.00
N LEU A 263 1.45 1.58 22.67
CA LEU A 263 1.87 2.02 21.33
C LEU A 263 3.26 1.49 20.97
N GLN A 264 4.19 1.50 21.92
CA GLN A 264 5.53 0.95 21.72
C GLN A 264 5.48 -0.55 21.43
N VAL A 265 4.76 -1.33 22.24
CA VAL A 265 4.59 -2.78 22.04
C VAL A 265 3.98 -3.09 20.68
N ARG A 266 2.92 -2.36 20.27
CA ARG A 266 2.29 -2.55 18.96
C ARG A 266 3.20 -2.15 17.80
N SER A 267 4.02 -1.11 17.98
CA SER A 267 5.00 -0.72 16.97
C SER A 267 6.08 -1.78 16.76
N GLU A 268 6.52 -2.42 17.84
CA GLU A 268 7.47 -3.54 17.77
C GLU A 268 6.83 -4.79 17.14
N GLU A 269 5.58 -5.09 17.45
CA GLU A 269 4.81 -6.16 16.81
C GLU A 269 4.66 -5.92 15.32
N PHE A 270 4.31 -4.68 14.91
CA PHE A 270 4.23 -4.31 13.50
C PHE A 270 5.56 -4.52 12.77
N ARG A 271 6.68 -4.09 13.37
CA ARG A 271 8.02 -4.30 12.82
C ARG A 271 8.36 -5.78 12.70
N ALA A 272 8.09 -6.56 13.73
CA ALA A 272 8.36 -7.99 13.76
C ALA A 272 7.54 -8.73 12.69
N ARG A 273 6.26 -8.41 12.53
CA ARG A 273 5.39 -8.97 11.49
C ARG A 273 5.84 -8.55 10.09
N THR A 274 6.22 -7.28 9.91
CA THR A 274 6.75 -6.78 8.64
C THR A 274 8.05 -7.48 8.26
N GLN A 275 8.91 -7.78 9.24
CA GLN A 275 10.14 -8.57 9.00
C GLN A 275 9.84 -10.04 8.65
N LYS A 276 8.86 -10.67 9.30
CA LYS A 276 8.42 -12.04 9.01
C LYS A 276 7.73 -12.15 7.66
N ALA A 277 7.00 -11.13 7.25
CA ALA A 277 6.36 -11.01 5.94
C ALA A 277 7.38 -10.82 4.79
N THR A 278 8.69 -11.14 5.00
CA THR A 278 9.72 -11.02 3.96
C THR A 278 9.27 -11.79 2.73
N PRO A 279 9.10 -11.12 1.59
CA PRO A 279 8.44 -11.72 0.46
C PRO A 279 9.31 -12.80 -0.19
N HIS A 280 8.83 -14.03 -0.21
CA HIS A 280 9.31 -15.08 -1.11
C HIS A 280 9.23 -14.62 -2.57
N PHE A 281 9.91 -15.30 -3.47
CA PHE A 281 10.03 -14.93 -4.88
C PHE A 281 8.70 -14.47 -5.52
N GLY A 282 7.61 -15.20 -5.34
CA GLY A 282 6.30 -14.85 -5.90
C GLY A 282 5.72 -13.54 -5.37
N LYS A 283 5.73 -13.32 -4.05
CA LYS A 283 5.26 -12.09 -3.41
C LYS A 283 6.12 -10.88 -3.83
N ARG A 284 7.44 -11.06 -3.88
CA ARG A 284 8.39 -10.03 -4.31
C ARG A 284 8.17 -9.60 -5.75
N ARG A 285 7.89 -10.56 -6.63
CA ARG A 285 7.52 -10.31 -8.02
C ARG A 285 6.23 -9.50 -8.11
N MET A 286 5.17 -9.90 -7.38
CA MET A 286 3.88 -9.20 -7.39
C MET A 286 4.01 -7.74 -6.95
N LEU A 287 4.71 -7.48 -5.84
CA LEU A 287 4.93 -6.11 -5.36
C LEU A 287 5.69 -5.23 -6.36
N ARG A 288 6.61 -5.81 -7.15
CA ARG A 288 7.33 -5.11 -8.22
C ARG A 288 6.49 -4.95 -9.49
N ALA A 289 5.70 -5.97 -9.83
CA ALA A 289 4.88 -5.97 -11.05
C ALA A 289 3.73 -4.95 -10.97
N PHE A 290 3.18 -4.74 -9.78
CA PHE A 290 2.00 -3.90 -9.56
C PHE A 290 2.30 -2.72 -8.61
N PRO A 291 3.04 -1.69 -9.07
CA PRO A 291 3.44 -0.56 -8.21
C PRO A 291 2.26 0.30 -7.73
N LYS A 292 1.13 0.27 -8.43
CA LYS A 292 -0.11 0.98 -8.07
C LYS A 292 -1.12 0.08 -7.34
N MET A 293 -0.73 -1.12 -6.92
CA MET A 293 -1.58 -2.02 -6.14
C MET A 293 -1.94 -1.38 -4.80
N LYS A 294 -3.21 -1.47 -4.42
CA LYS A 294 -3.72 -1.02 -3.12
C LYS A 294 -4.39 -2.18 -2.40
N HIS A 295 -4.25 -2.27 -1.10
CA HIS A 295 -4.89 -3.28 -0.25
C HIS A 295 -5.77 -2.58 0.79
N GLY A 296 -7.05 -3.02 0.91
CA GLY A 296 -8.01 -2.39 1.80
C GLY A 296 -8.25 -0.89 1.52
N GLU A 297 -8.67 -0.15 2.53
CA GLU A 297 -8.88 1.29 2.46
C GLU A 297 -7.58 2.09 2.73
N HIS A 298 -6.62 1.49 3.43
CA HIS A 298 -5.38 2.13 3.87
C HIS A 298 -4.13 1.38 3.39
N SER A 299 -3.40 1.91 2.44
CA SER A 299 -2.24 1.26 1.80
C SER A 299 -0.93 1.29 2.61
N ARG A 300 -0.94 1.67 3.90
CA ARG A 300 0.27 1.86 4.72
C ARG A 300 1.10 0.59 4.90
N SER A 301 0.44 -0.54 5.13
CA SER A 301 1.09 -1.86 5.28
C SER A 301 1.83 -2.25 4.01
N LEU A 302 1.24 -1.96 2.86
CA LEU A 302 1.80 -2.23 1.54
C LEU A 302 3.03 -1.35 1.26
N ASP A 303 2.98 -0.08 1.65
CA ASP A 303 4.09 0.86 1.49
C ASP A 303 5.27 0.47 2.38
N SER A 304 5.02 0.01 3.61
CA SER A 304 6.05 -0.52 4.52
C SER A 304 6.78 -1.74 3.93
N LEU A 305 6.04 -2.68 3.31
CA LEU A 305 6.64 -3.83 2.62
C LEU A 305 7.44 -3.41 1.37
N ARG A 306 6.97 -2.42 0.62
CA ARG A 306 7.69 -1.87 -0.54
C ARG A 306 9.00 -1.19 -0.15
N GLU A 307 9.00 -0.43 0.94
CA GLU A 307 10.21 0.19 1.46
C GLU A 307 11.26 -0.84 1.89
N GLN A 308 10.86 -1.92 2.55
CA GLN A 308 11.76 -3.01 2.87
C GLN A 308 12.37 -3.68 1.63
N LEU A 309 11.61 -3.78 0.54
CA LEU A 309 12.12 -4.31 -0.73
C LEU A 309 13.15 -3.40 -1.41
N LYS A 310 13.07 -2.08 -1.19
CA LYS A 310 14.04 -1.12 -1.73
C LYS A 310 15.37 -1.14 -0.97
N ARG A 311 15.33 -1.55 0.32
CA ARG A 311 16.52 -1.61 1.19
C ARG A 311 17.35 -2.89 1.03
N LYS A 312 16.80 -3.93 0.38
CA LYS A 312 17.47 -5.21 0.05
C LYS A 312 17.74 -5.31 -1.46
#